data_d48f12a800000ad7fceecadd8a6e4189
#
_entry.id   d48f12a800000ad7fceecadd8a6e4189
#
_cell.length_a   1.000
_cell.length_b   1.000
_cell.length_c   1.000
_cell.angle_alpha   90.00
_cell.angle_beta   90.00
_cell.angle_gamma   90.00
#
_symmetry.space_group_name_H-M   'P 1'
#
loop_
_entity.id
_entity.type
_entity.pdbx_description
1 polymer ?
#
loop_
_entity_poly.entity_id
_entity_poly.type
_entity_poly.pdbx_seq_one_letter_code
_entity_poly.pdbx_strand_id
1 'polypeptide(L)'
;MHFAGHPKTLDMFTYLDSDINDLIFSCMTQTSLTGVSGRVVFSTGADPDRLVKVERIQDGARKRIALYRQDKDPKYFEWIEGALIWKGGMIPRDSAYIVYEELKVPVSLSALMLTFAALGIILSIFFLVFNIVYRNNSYVKMSSSNINNVLLLGCMLCYCTVFFKTIAPNDIICKARVLSFSLGFTITFGALFSKTWRVYRIFTNRKLLKLSIKDRQLYAIIIGLVVVVLVVVIIWELVGPHEKEIKILTKEMYTTTDGTEVQPLVNVCDSSYSEIFGWTLYIIEGALLTFGAFLAWETRNVRIKALNDSYRIGLCLYNVVILSAVGLTLSLLLEEEVLIYGITSGCLIIGTTVTQMVIFLPKIQAVWHRVEGQDMSTSDRIGTRAFTTCATTSFANNELKSIDENIKKFPEQNPSHEAIHKRTGSMPAESST
;
A
#
# COMPACT_ATOMS: atom_id res chain seq x y z
N MET A 1 58.48 -30.36 -46.20
CA MET A 1 57.57 -31.26 -45.43
C MET A 1 57.69 -32.66 -46.05
N HIS A 2 58.20 -33.61 -45.29
CA HIS A 2 58.29 -35.00 -45.75
C HIS A 2 56.95 -35.71 -45.45
N PHE A 3 56.20 -35.95 -46.50
CA PHE A 3 55.04 -36.87 -46.44
C PHE A 3 55.47 -38.35 -46.54
N ALA A 4 56.75 -38.66 -46.03
CA ALA A 4 57.28 -39.98 -46.11
C ALA A 4 56.41 -41.00 -45.38
N GLY A 5 55.81 -41.89 -46.15
CA GLY A 5 54.96 -42.95 -45.62
C GLY A 5 53.42 -42.68 -45.64
N HIS A 6 52.94 -41.49 -46.08
CA HIS A 6 51.56 -41.23 -46.24
C HIS A 6 51.10 -41.53 -47.68
N PRO A 7 49.95 -42.23 -47.88
CA PRO A 7 49.51 -42.66 -49.18
C PRO A 7 49.03 -41.50 -50.10
N LYS A 8 48.78 -40.33 -49.57
CA LYS A 8 48.37 -39.12 -50.29
C LYS A 8 49.55 -38.15 -50.41
N THR A 9 49.74 -37.53 -51.57
CA THR A 9 50.73 -36.50 -51.84
C THR A 9 50.16 -35.09 -51.75
N LEU A 10 50.99 -34.06 -51.61
CA LEU A 10 50.56 -32.68 -51.48
C LEU A 10 49.75 -32.19 -52.71
N ASP A 11 49.98 -32.80 -53.89
CA ASP A 11 49.29 -32.48 -55.15
C ASP A 11 47.80 -32.91 -55.11
N MET A 12 47.42 -33.82 -54.19
CA MET A 12 46.07 -34.27 -53.96
C MET A 12 45.32 -33.44 -52.91
N PHE A 13 45.93 -32.37 -52.41
CA PHE A 13 45.34 -31.55 -51.32
C PHE A 13 44.03 -30.91 -51.80
N THR A 14 43.00 -31.11 -51.00
CA THR A 14 41.74 -30.36 -51.08
C THR A 14 41.30 -29.92 -49.65
N TYR A 15 40.69 -28.78 -49.52
CA TYR A 15 40.23 -28.26 -48.23
C TYR A 15 39.18 -29.14 -47.51
N LEU A 16 38.62 -30.14 -48.24
CA LEU A 16 37.64 -31.08 -47.73
C LEU A 16 38.26 -32.42 -47.27
N ASP A 17 39.58 -32.59 -47.48
CA ASP A 17 40.30 -33.82 -47.09
C ASP A 17 40.83 -33.69 -45.64
N SER A 18 40.08 -34.31 -44.70
CA SER A 18 40.40 -34.27 -43.28
C SER A 18 41.79 -34.86 -42.96
N ASP A 19 42.18 -35.99 -43.63
CA ASP A 19 43.39 -36.72 -43.34
C ASP A 19 44.64 -35.87 -43.67
N ILE A 20 44.64 -35.21 -44.83
CA ILE A 20 45.71 -34.30 -45.22
C ILE A 20 45.75 -33.05 -44.38
N ASN A 21 44.59 -32.50 -44.03
CA ASN A 21 44.45 -31.34 -43.17
C ASN A 21 45.03 -31.63 -41.75
N ASP A 22 44.68 -32.76 -41.15
CA ASP A 22 45.17 -33.19 -39.86
C ASP A 22 46.68 -33.42 -39.85
N LEU A 23 47.22 -33.99 -40.97
CA LEU A 23 48.65 -34.17 -41.13
C LEU A 23 49.38 -32.83 -41.26
N ILE A 24 48.87 -31.90 -42.07
CA ILE A 24 49.44 -30.55 -42.18
C ILE A 24 49.40 -29.85 -40.85
N PHE A 25 48.29 -29.91 -40.13
CA PHE A 25 48.13 -29.34 -38.82
C PHE A 25 49.12 -29.91 -37.80
N SER A 26 49.29 -31.22 -37.76
CA SER A 26 50.27 -31.90 -36.92
C SER A 26 51.70 -31.50 -37.25
N CYS A 27 52.05 -31.41 -38.56
CA CYS A 27 53.33 -30.94 -38.98
C CYS A 27 53.61 -29.47 -38.62
N MET A 28 52.60 -28.62 -38.76
CA MET A 28 52.70 -27.19 -38.38
C MET A 28 52.97 -27.03 -36.89
N THR A 29 52.23 -27.73 -36.03
CA THR A 29 52.39 -27.65 -34.57
C THR A 29 53.75 -28.15 -34.08
N GLN A 30 54.39 -29.05 -34.81
CA GLN A 30 55.72 -29.57 -34.52
C GLN A 30 56.85 -28.76 -35.15
N THR A 31 56.56 -27.85 -36.07
CA THR A 31 57.58 -27.09 -36.82
C THR A 31 58.03 -25.88 -36.02
N SER A 32 59.36 -25.73 -35.93
CA SER A 32 60.04 -24.53 -35.42
C SER A 32 60.97 -23.98 -36.49
N LEU A 33 60.79 -22.71 -36.83
CA LEU A 33 61.62 -22.03 -37.83
C LEU A 33 62.06 -20.66 -37.32
N THR A 34 63.20 -20.16 -37.83
CA THR A 34 63.64 -18.80 -37.55
C THR A 34 63.38 -17.96 -38.80
N GLY A 35 62.44 -17.03 -38.73
CA GLY A 35 62.10 -16.11 -39.80
C GLY A 35 62.62 -14.69 -39.52
N VAL A 36 62.20 -13.75 -40.36
CA VAL A 36 62.55 -12.32 -40.24
C VAL A 36 62.10 -11.74 -38.93
N SER A 37 60.97 -12.24 -38.39
CA SER A 37 60.37 -11.82 -37.12
C SER A 37 60.95 -12.56 -35.89
N GLY A 38 61.95 -13.39 -36.04
CA GLY A 38 62.54 -14.22 -34.99
C GLY A 38 62.08 -15.68 -35.08
N ARG A 39 62.12 -16.39 -33.95
CA ARG A 39 61.71 -17.79 -33.85
C ARG A 39 60.20 -17.88 -33.93
N VAL A 40 59.69 -18.69 -34.85
CA VAL A 40 58.27 -18.98 -35.02
C VAL A 40 58.00 -20.43 -34.57
N VAL A 41 57.15 -20.56 -33.56
CA VAL A 41 56.67 -21.84 -33.03
C VAL A 41 55.20 -21.76 -32.99
N PHE A 42 54.51 -22.84 -33.29
CA PHE A 42 53.07 -22.89 -33.24
C PHE A 42 52.60 -23.61 -31.97
N SER A 43 51.53 -23.08 -31.36
CA SER A 43 50.87 -23.72 -30.25
C SER A 43 50.06 -24.95 -30.70
N THR A 44 49.54 -25.72 -29.78
CA THR A 44 48.66 -26.86 -30.06
C THR A 44 47.39 -26.47 -30.82
N GLY A 45 47.01 -25.18 -30.82
CA GLY A 45 45.90 -24.63 -31.61
C GLY A 45 46.33 -24.10 -32.98
N ALA A 46 47.58 -24.38 -33.42
CA ALA A 46 48.21 -23.86 -34.64
C ALA A 46 48.39 -22.33 -34.67
N ASP A 47 48.22 -21.66 -33.54
CA ASP A 47 48.53 -20.24 -33.43
C ASP A 47 50.03 -20.03 -33.22
N PRO A 48 50.69 -19.11 -33.95
CA PRO A 48 52.09 -18.84 -33.74
C PRO A 48 52.31 -18.10 -32.41
N ASP A 49 53.20 -18.63 -31.57
CA ASP A 49 53.67 -17.96 -30.37
C ASP A 49 54.51 -16.73 -30.75
N ARG A 50 53.87 -15.56 -30.72
CA ARG A 50 54.49 -14.28 -31.12
C ARG A 50 54.61 -13.34 -29.94
N LEU A 51 55.66 -12.53 -30.02
CA LEU A 51 55.76 -11.35 -29.17
C LEU A 51 54.80 -10.30 -29.68
N VAL A 52 53.77 -9.98 -28.86
CA VAL A 52 52.84 -8.91 -29.19
C VAL A 52 53.33 -7.62 -28.55
N LYS A 53 53.64 -6.65 -29.40
CA LYS A 53 54.06 -5.32 -28.96
C LYS A 53 52.85 -4.45 -28.66
N VAL A 54 52.76 -3.95 -27.44
CA VAL A 54 51.74 -2.98 -27.04
C VAL A 54 52.34 -1.58 -27.15
N GLU A 55 51.76 -0.77 -28.03
CA GLU A 55 52.17 0.61 -28.26
C GLU A 55 51.07 1.59 -27.91
N ARG A 56 51.43 2.75 -27.42
CA ARG A 56 50.54 3.89 -27.19
C ARG A 56 51.01 5.08 -28.01
N ILE A 57 50.08 5.82 -28.56
CA ILE A 57 50.35 7.12 -29.17
C ILE A 57 50.41 8.13 -28.02
N GLN A 58 51.59 8.71 -27.79
CA GLN A 58 51.83 9.69 -26.75
C GLN A 58 52.65 10.84 -27.34
N ASP A 59 52.15 12.06 -27.17
CA ASP A 59 52.77 13.27 -27.76
C ASP A 59 52.98 13.17 -29.28
N GLY A 60 52.02 12.55 -30.00
CA GLY A 60 52.08 12.35 -31.44
C GLY A 60 53.00 11.24 -31.94
N ALA A 61 53.76 10.58 -31.05
CA ALA A 61 54.66 9.50 -31.37
C ALA A 61 54.18 8.15 -30.81
N ARG A 62 54.48 7.05 -31.53
CA ARG A 62 54.24 5.70 -31.05
C ARG A 62 55.32 5.31 -30.06
N LYS A 63 54.98 5.11 -28.81
CA LYS A 63 55.87 4.60 -27.76
C LYS A 63 55.44 3.20 -27.35
N ARG A 64 56.41 2.28 -27.32
CA ARG A 64 56.17 0.93 -26.81
C ARG A 64 56.08 0.99 -25.31
N ILE A 65 54.98 0.44 -24.78
CA ILE A 65 54.68 0.44 -23.33
C ILE A 65 54.80 -0.94 -22.71
N ALA A 66 54.57 -1.99 -23.49
CA ALA A 66 54.69 -3.36 -23.00
C ALA A 66 54.95 -4.35 -24.14
N LEU A 67 55.44 -5.52 -23.79
CA LEU A 67 55.50 -6.71 -24.62
C LEU A 67 54.68 -7.80 -23.99
N TYR A 68 53.75 -8.38 -24.75
CA TYR A 68 53.07 -9.57 -24.30
C TYR A 68 53.86 -10.81 -24.72
N ARG A 69 54.35 -11.53 -23.73
CA ARG A 69 55.25 -12.70 -23.89
C ARG A 69 54.38 -13.96 -23.99
N GLN A 70 54.03 -14.34 -25.21
CA GLN A 70 53.37 -15.62 -25.48
C GLN A 70 54.34 -16.80 -25.48
N ASP A 71 55.64 -16.49 -25.68
CA ASP A 71 56.75 -17.46 -25.72
C ASP A 71 57.13 -18.01 -24.33
N LYS A 72 56.51 -17.53 -23.27
CA LYS A 72 56.75 -17.94 -21.89
C LYS A 72 55.52 -18.60 -21.28
N ASP A 73 55.74 -19.48 -20.32
CA ASP A 73 54.69 -20.10 -19.52
C ASP A 73 54.98 -19.84 -18.03
N PRO A 74 54.10 -19.16 -17.29
CA PRO A 74 52.85 -18.57 -17.78
C PRO A 74 53.05 -17.37 -18.71
N LYS A 75 52.10 -17.13 -19.62
CA LYS A 75 52.06 -15.94 -20.49
C LYS A 75 51.87 -14.69 -19.63
N TYR A 76 52.66 -13.62 -19.89
CA TYR A 76 52.58 -12.38 -19.10
C TYR A 76 52.89 -11.13 -19.92
N PHE A 77 52.54 -9.97 -19.39
CA PHE A 77 52.93 -8.66 -19.91
C PHE A 77 54.20 -8.20 -19.25
N GLU A 78 55.21 -7.97 -20.05
CA GLU A 78 56.47 -7.34 -19.66
C GLU A 78 56.35 -5.83 -19.87
N TRP A 79 56.01 -5.10 -18.78
CA TRP A 79 55.85 -3.67 -18.83
C TRP A 79 57.21 -2.95 -18.85
N ILE A 80 57.28 -1.86 -19.65
CA ILE A 80 58.45 -0.99 -19.66
C ILE A 80 58.23 0.10 -18.62
N GLU A 81 59.05 0.11 -17.58
CA GLU A 81 58.93 1.08 -16.49
C GLU A 81 59.04 2.52 -17.03
N GLY A 82 58.13 3.40 -16.54
CA GLY A 82 58.08 4.81 -16.94
C GLY A 82 57.56 5.08 -18.36
N ALA A 83 57.29 4.04 -19.17
CA ALA A 83 56.79 4.24 -20.53
C ALA A 83 55.29 4.61 -20.57
N LEU A 84 54.55 4.20 -19.57
CA LEU A 84 53.10 4.48 -19.46
C LEU A 84 52.89 5.72 -18.57
N ILE A 85 52.72 6.87 -19.22
CA ILE A 85 52.45 8.14 -18.55
C ILE A 85 50.98 8.52 -18.82
N TRP A 86 50.18 8.64 -17.80
CA TRP A 86 48.80 9.05 -17.91
C TRP A 86 48.68 10.58 -17.86
N LYS A 87 47.81 11.17 -18.72
CA LYS A 87 47.53 12.61 -18.68
C LYS A 87 46.84 12.91 -17.32
N GLY A 88 47.47 13.77 -16.52
CA GLY A 88 47.02 14.05 -15.15
C GLY A 88 47.61 13.15 -14.06
N GLY A 89 48.52 12.22 -14.39
CA GLY A 89 49.23 11.39 -13.42
C GLY A 89 48.45 10.22 -12.80
N MET A 90 47.16 10.12 -13.10
CA MET A 90 46.28 9.04 -12.59
C MET A 90 45.87 8.09 -13.72
N ILE A 91 45.75 6.81 -13.38
CA ILE A 91 45.27 5.79 -14.30
C ILE A 91 43.79 6.09 -14.60
N PRO A 92 43.40 6.29 -15.88
CA PRO A 92 42.00 6.46 -16.22
C PRO A 92 41.25 5.21 -15.85
N ARG A 93 40.04 5.41 -15.33
CA ARG A 93 39.12 4.29 -15.04
C ARG A 93 38.53 3.78 -16.35
N ASP A 94 38.29 2.51 -16.43
CA ASP A 94 37.64 1.82 -17.56
C ASP A 94 36.11 1.83 -17.47
N SER A 95 35.57 2.35 -16.34
CA SER A 95 34.12 2.52 -16.10
C SER A 95 33.82 3.96 -15.71
N ALA A 96 32.62 4.39 -16.00
CA ALA A 96 32.09 5.68 -15.56
C ALA A 96 32.15 5.79 -14.02
N TYR A 97 32.35 7.02 -13.53
CA TYR A 97 32.32 7.28 -12.10
C TYR A 97 30.86 7.31 -11.66
N ILE A 98 30.42 6.28 -10.91
CA ILE A 98 29.08 6.21 -10.37
C ILE A 98 29.04 6.93 -9.02
N VAL A 99 28.19 7.95 -8.92
CA VAL A 99 27.87 8.63 -7.66
C VAL A 99 26.46 8.26 -7.27
N TYR A 100 26.29 7.81 -6.04
CA TYR A 100 24.98 7.51 -5.49
C TYR A 100 24.41 8.78 -4.85
N GLU A 101 23.23 9.21 -5.30
CA GLU A 101 22.51 10.35 -4.76
C GLU A 101 21.25 9.89 -4.07
N GLU A 102 21.06 10.24 -2.79
CA GLU A 102 19.85 9.89 -2.04
C GLU A 102 18.69 10.79 -2.47
N LEU A 103 17.71 10.18 -3.14
CA LEU A 103 16.46 10.86 -3.51
C LEU A 103 15.59 11.04 -2.27
N LYS A 104 15.41 12.29 -1.86
CA LYS A 104 14.55 12.65 -0.71
C LYS A 104 13.27 13.28 -1.18
N VAL A 105 12.18 13.02 -0.45
CA VAL A 105 10.93 13.73 -0.67
C VAL A 105 11.17 15.24 -0.52
N PRO A 106 10.74 16.09 -1.48
CA PRO A 106 10.90 17.55 -1.40
C PRO A 106 10.37 18.09 -0.08
N VAL A 107 11.16 18.94 0.59
CA VAL A 107 10.81 19.52 1.89
C VAL A 107 9.48 20.27 1.84
N SER A 108 9.16 20.91 0.73
CA SER A 108 7.87 21.60 0.51
C SER A 108 6.69 20.64 0.57
N LEU A 109 6.79 19.47 -0.10
CA LEU A 109 5.73 18.46 -0.11
C LEU A 109 5.57 17.82 1.27
N SER A 110 6.67 17.45 1.92
CA SER A 110 6.64 16.85 3.25
C SER A 110 6.09 17.82 4.31
N ALA A 111 6.49 19.09 4.27
CA ALA A 111 5.97 20.13 5.16
C ALA A 111 4.47 20.36 4.94
N LEU A 112 4.00 20.36 3.68
CA LEU A 112 2.59 20.48 3.36
C LEU A 112 1.77 19.33 3.94
N MET A 113 2.21 18.10 3.73
CA MET A 113 1.51 16.91 4.25
C MET A 113 1.51 16.87 5.78
N LEU A 114 2.63 17.22 6.42
CA LEU A 114 2.72 17.29 7.88
C LEU A 114 1.83 18.37 8.48
N THR A 115 1.73 19.54 7.85
CA THR A 115 0.84 20.62 8.34
C THR A 115 -0.62 20.21 8.27
N PHE A 116 -1.07 19.59 7.16
CA PHE A 116 -2.44 19.09 7.06
C PHE A 116 -2.71 17.94 8.04
N ALA A 117 -1.78 17.04 8.25
CA ALA A 117 -1.91 15.96 9.23
C ALA A 117 -1.99 16.52 10.68
N ALA A 118 -1.17 17.51 11.01
CA ALA A 118 -1.20 18.18 12.32
C ALA A 118 -2.54 18.90 12.55
N LEU A 119 -3.03 19.65 11.56
CA LEU A 119 -4.34 20.28 11.60
C LEU A 119 -5.45 19.23 11.77
N GLY A 120 -5.35 18.07 11.10
CA GLY A 120 -6.26 16.95 11.24
C GLY A 120 -6.28 16.38 12.68
N ILE A 121 -5.12 16.25 13.31
CA ILE A 121 -5.03 15.81 14.73
C ILE A 121 -5.66 16.84 15.66
N ILE A 122 -5.39 18.12 15.49
CA ILE A 122 -5.98 19.20 16.26
C ILE A 122 -7.50 19.17 16.14
N LEU A 123 -8.01 19.00 14.91
CA LEU A 123 -9.43 18.86 14.64
C LEU A 123 -10.03 17.62 15.31
N SER A 124 -9.31 16.48 15.30
CA SER A 124 -9.74 15.26 15.99
C SER A 124 -9.85 15.46 17.50
N ILE A 125 -8.88 16.13 18.09
CA ILE A 125 -8.88 16.48 19.53
C ILE A 125 -10.05 17.42 19.83
N PHE A 126 -10.28 18.44 19.02
CA PHE A 126 -11.42 19.34 19.17
C PHE A 126 -12.75 18.59 19.16
N PHE A 127 -12.98 17.70 18.19
CA PHE A 127 -14.18 16.89 18.12
C PHE A 127 -14.29 15.90 19.30
N LEU A 128 -13.17 15.36 19.78
CA LEU A 128 -13.14 14.46 20.92
C LEU A 128 -13.56 15.21 22.20
N VAL A 129 -13.01 16.38 22.47
CA VAL A 129 -13.40 17.23 23.60
C VAL A 129 -14.88 17.61 23.49
N PHE A 130 -15.33 18.07 22.32
CA PHE A 130 -16.74 18.36 22.05
C PHE A 130 -17.64 17.15 22.40
N ASN A 131 -17.27 15.96 21.91
CA ASN A 131 -18.09 14.76 22.10
C ASN A 131 -18.14 14.30 23.58
N ILE A 132 -17.06 14.53 24.34
CA ILE A 132 -17.00 14.22 25.78
C ILE A 132 -17.82 15.24 26.59
N VAL A 133 -17.68 16.54 26.31
CA VAL A 133 -18.37 17.61 27.03
C VAL A 133 -19.88 17.53 26.82
N TYR A 134 -20.30 17.36 25.57
CA TYR A 134 -21.73 17.33 25.20
C TYR A 134 -22.32 15.91 25.16
N ARG A 135 -21.68 14.90 25.77
CA ARG A 135 -22.15 13.49 25.78
C ARG A 135 -23.55 13.29 26.34
N ASN A 136 -24.01 14.17 27.23
CA ASN A 136 -25.35 14.11 27.86
C ASN A 136 -26.45 14.74 26.98
N ASN A 137 -26.08 15.46 25.92
CA ASN A 137 -27.06 16.01 24.98
C ASN A 137 -27.75 14.87 24.22
N SER A 138 -29.09 14.91 24.14
CA SER A 138 -29.89 13.85 23.51
C SER A 138 -29.45 13.50 22.11
N TYR A 139 -29.06 14.50 21.31
CA TYR A 139 -28.60 14.29 19.93
C TYR A 139 -27.27 13.56 19.85
N VAL A 140 -26.30 13.91 20.72
CA VAL A 140 -24.98 13.26 20.79
C VAL A 140 -25.12 11.85 21.38
N LYS A 141 -25.95 11.68 22.40
CA LYS A 141 -26.23 10.39 23.05
C LYS A 141 -26.85 9.39 22.11
N MET A 142 -27.77 9.79 21.23
CA MET A 142 -28.43 8.92 20.25
C MET A 142 -27.44 8.37 19.20
N SER A 143 -26.37 9.09 18.89
CA SER A 143 -25.32 8.68 17.96
C SER A 143 -24.27 7.76 18.58
N SER A 144 -24.46 7.20 19.80
CA SER A 144 -23.45 6.39 20.53
C SER A 144 -22.13 7.14 20.72
N SER A 145 -22.13 8.14 21.62
CA SER A 145 -20.97 9.01 21.90
C SER A 145 -19.67 8.23 22.10
N ASN A 146 -19.73 7.08 22.78
CA ASN A 146 -18.54 6.27 23.05
C ASN A 146 -17.89 5.70 21.76
N ILE A 147 -18.70 5.24 20.80
CA ILE A 147 -18.19 4.74 19.52
C ILE A 147 -17.60 5.87 18.67
N ASN A 148 -18.14 7.10 18.81
CA ASN A 148 -17.57 8.29 18.18
C ASN A 148 -16.17 8.61 18.72
N ASN A 149 -15.90 8.41 20.01
CA ASN A 149 -14.57 8.59 20.60
C ASN A 149 -13.58 7.58 20.01
N VAL A 150 -14.00 6.31 19.86
CA VAL A 150 -13.16 5.28 19.23
C VAL A 150 -12.85 5.63 17.77
N LEU A 151 -13.84 6.11 17.04
CA LEU A 151 -13.64 6.57 15.66
C LEU A 151 -12.58 7.69 15.59
N LEU A 152 -12.67 8.70 16.46
CA LEU A 152 -11.70 9.79 16.49
C LEU A 152 -10.29 9.33 16.87
N LEU A 153 -10.17 8.35 17.78
CA LEU A 153 -8.89 7.72 18.09
C LEU A 153 -8.29 7.04 16.86
N GLY A 154 -9.09 6.31 16.10
CA GLY A 154 -8.65 5.72 14.83
C GLY A 154 -8.20 6.79 13.82
N CYS A 155 -8.94 7.90 13.70
CA CYS A 155 -8.56 9.02 12.84
C CYS A 155 -7.21 9.63 13.24
N MET A 156 -6.94 9.81 14.54
CA MET A 156 -5.64 10.28 15.02
C MET A 156 -4.51 9.33 14.61
N LEU A 157 -4.69 8.01 14.73
CA LEU A 157 -3.71 7.03 14.28
C LEU A 157 -3.47 7.10 12.76
N CYS A 158 -4.50 7.33 11.95
CA CYS A 158 -4.36 7.54 10.51
C CYS A 158 -3.49 8.78 10.20
N TYR A 159 -3.67 9.88 10.92
CA TYR A 159 -2.78 11.05 10.76
C TYR A 159 -1.36 10.78 11.25
N CYS A 160 -1.18 10.04 12.36
CA CYS A 160 0.15 9.62 12.82
C CYS A 160 0.91 8.81 11.76
N THR A 161 0.21 8.04 10.94
CA THR A 161 0.83 7.31 9.82
C THR A 161 1.55 8.26 8.85
N VAL A 162 0.98 9.44 8.58
CA VAL A 162 1.61 10.44 7.70
C VAL A 162 2.92 10.96 8.30
N PHE A 163 2.95 11.19 9.62
CA PHE A 163 4.20 11.56 10.32
C PHE A 163 5.26 10.46 10.17
N PHE A 164 4.89 9.20 10.42
CA PHE A 164 5.83 8.08 10.28
C PHE A 164 6.29 7.88 8.83
N LYS A 165 5.48 8.20 7.83
CA LYS A 165 5.89 8.15 6.42
C LYS A 165 6.90 9.23 6.05
N THR A 166 6.86 10.38 6.72
CA THR A 166 7.74 11.52 6.45
C THR A 166 9.11 11.39 7.12
N ILE A 167 9.16 10.73 8.28
CA ILE A 167 10.41 10.51 9.01
C ILE A 167 11.29 9.52 8.23
N ALA A 168 12.60 9.77 8.22
CA ALA A 168 13.57 8.87 7.61
C ALA A 168 13.40 7.43 8.10
N PRO A 169 13.35 6.44 7.20
CA PRO A 169 13.08 5.05 7.55
C PRO A 169 14.19 4.47 8.44
N ASN A 170 13.78 3.86 9.51
CA ASN A 170 14.55 2.92 10.33
C ASN A 170 13.62 1.78 10.74
N ASP A 171 14.16 0.69 11.28
CA ASP A 171 13.38 -0.52 11.57
C ASP A 171 12.17 -0.25 12.48
N ILE A 172 12.33 0.61 13.50
CA ILE A 172 11.23 0.98 14.42
C ILE A 172 10.16 1.80 13.69
N ILE A 173 10.58 2.78 12.89
CA ILE A 173 9.66 3.63 12.11
C ILE A 173 8.92 2.80 11.05
N CYS A 174 9.60 1.84 10.41
CA CYS A 174 8.99 0.96 9.42
C CYS A 174 7.86 0.11 10.05
N LYS A 175 8.11 -0.48 11.20
CA LYS A 175 7.09 -1.22 11.98
C LYS A 175 5.96 -0.33 12.44
N ALA A 176 6.27 0.86 12.99
CA ALA A 176 5.27 1.83 13.43
C ALA A 176 4.38 2.32 12.29
N ARG A 177 4.92 2.44 11.08
CA ARG A 177 4.21 2.87 9.87
C ARG A 177 3.10 1.89 9.49
N VAL A 178 3.41 0.59 9.41
CA VAL A 178 2.45 -0.46 9.11
C VAL A 178 1.41 -0.59 10.22
N LEU A 179 1.86 -0.63 11.47
CA LEU A 179 0.98 -0.79 12.63
C LEU A 179 -0.01 0.38 12.78
N SER A 180 0.47 1.63 12.67
CA SER A 180 -0.40 2.81 12.83
C SER A 180 -1.43 2.91 11.70
N PHE A 181 -1.06 2.58 10.45
CA PHE A 181 -1.99 2.55 9.33
C PHE A 181 -3.07 1.49 9.53
N SER A 182 -2.68 0.24 9.72
CA SER A 182 -3.62 -0.89 9.84
C SER A 182 -4.56 -0.73 11.04
N LEU A 183 -4.04 -0.31 12.20
CA LEU A 183 -4.87 -0.05 13.38
C LEU A 183 -5.77 1.17 13.19
N GLY A 184 -5.24 2.27 12.69
CA GLY A 184 -5.99 3.51 12.46
C GLY A 184 -7.15 3.28 11.51
N PHE A 185 -6.90 2.61 10.40
CA PHE A 185 -7.92 2.24 9.43
C PHE A 185 -8.98 1.32 10.06
N THR A 186 -8.55 0.19 10.63
CA THR A 186 -9.46 -0.81 11.20
C THR A 186 -10.33 -0.24 12.33
N ILE A 187 -9.77 0.59 13.21
CA ILE A 187 -10.54 1.24 14.29
C ILE A 187 -11.55 2.23 13.72
N THR A 188 -11.16 3.08 12.77
CA THR A 188 -12.03 4.08 12.15
C THR A 188 -13.19 3.42 11.43
N PHE A 189 -12.89 2.47 10.53
CA PHE A 189 -13.92 1.81 9.73
C PHE A 189 -14.67 0.74 10.50
N GLY A 190 -14.04 0.07 11.46
CA GLY A 190 -14.72 -0.81 12.39
C GLY A 190 -15.77 -0.06 13.23
N ALA A 191 -15.50 1.18 13.64
CA ALA A 191 -16.47 2.03 14.32
C ALA A 191 -17.65 2.43 13.40
N LEU A 192 -17.39 2.82 12.14
CA LEU A 192 -18.42 3.11 11.16
C LEU A 192 -19.25 1.87 10.84
N PHE A 193 -18.59 0.76 10.58
CA PHE A 193 -19.18 -0.53 10.31
C PHE A 193 -20.11 -0.98 11.45
N SER A 194 -19.65 -0.94 12.69
CA SER A 194 -20.43 -1.35 13.86
C SER A 194 -21.71 -0.52 14.04
N LYS A 195 -21.65 0.79 13.74
CA LYS A 195 -22.82 1.67 13.73
C LYS A 195 -23.81 1.29 12.63
N THR A 196 -23.34 1.07 11.41
CA THR A 196 -24.18 0.65 10.29
C THR A 196 -24.82 -0.71 10.56
N TRP A 197 -24.04 -1.65 11.11
CA TRP A 197 -24.50 -2.96 11.54
C TRP A 197 -25.63 -2.86 12.58
N ARG A 198 -25.50 -1.97 13.56
CA ARG A 198 -26.56 -1.71 14.55
C ARG A 198 -27.86 -1.28 13.87
N VAL A 199 -27.78 -0.33 12.95
CA VAL A 199 -28.94 0.15 12.19
C VAL A 199 -29.56 -0.97 11.39
N TYR A 200 -28.78 -1.68 10.61
CA TYR A 200 -29.24 -2.82 9.81
C TYR A 200 -29.96 -3.88 10.68
N ARG A 201 -29.38 -4.22 11.82
CA ARG A 201 -29.93 -5.24 12.71
C ARG A 201 -31.26 -4.84 13.36
N ILE A 202 -31.43 -3.56 13.69
CA ILE A 202 -32.67 -3.02 14.22
C ILE A 202 -33.79 -3.10 13.16
N PHE A 203 -33.47 -2.87 11.87
CA PHE A 203 -34.46 -2.85 10.81
C PHE A 203 -34.84 -4.23 10.28
N THR A 204 -33.88 -5.13 10.16
CA THR A 204 -34.12 -6.47 9.63
C THR A 204 -34.97 -7.32 10.60
N ASN A 205 -34.87 -7.09 11.90
CA ASN A 205 -35.57 -7.86 12.92
C ASN A 205 -36.70 -7.04 13.58
N ARG A 206 -37.89 -7.05 12.99
CA ARG A 206 -39.08 -6.39 13.54
C ARG A 206 -39.42 -6.82 15.00
N LYS A 207 -39.05 -8.04 15.42
CA LYS A 207 -39.18 -8.54 16.79
C LYS A 207 -38.19 -7.89 17.78
N LEU A 208 -37.10 -7.30 17.31
CA LEU A 208 -36.06 -6.68 18.12
C LEU A 208 -36.22 -5.19 18.38
N LEU A 209 -37.32 -4.56 17.94
CA LEU A 209 -37.68 -3.17 18.26
C LEU A 209 -37.70 -2.89 19.80
N LYS A 210 -37.83 -3.94 20.62
CA LYS A 210 -37.77 -3.86 22.09
C LYS A 210 -36.35 -4.17 22.64
N LEU A 211 -35.41 -4.66 21.82
CA LEU A 211 -34.04 -4.99 22.29
C LEU A 211 -33.08 -3.86 21.90
N SER A 212 -32.73 -3.03 22.85
CA SER A 212 -31.65 -2.05 22.73
C SER A 212 -30.34 -2.81 22.54
N ILE A 213 -29.70 -2.71 21.35
CA ILE A 213 -28.36 -3.22 21.11
C ILE A 213 -27.40 -2.39 21.98
N LYS A 214 -26.81 -3.03 22.99
CA LYS A 214 -25.90 -2.37 23.93
C LYS A 214 -24.58 -2.03 23.23
N ASP A 215 -23.99 -0.89 23.54
CA ASP A 215 -22.68 -0.45 23.03
C ASP A 215 -21.58 -1.52 23.20
N ARG A 216 -21.72 -2.40 24.20
CA ARG A 216 -20.78 -3.51 24.45
C ARG A 216 -20.65 -4.49 23.27
N GLN A 217 -21.73 -4.71 22.50
CA GLN A 217 -21.67 -5.57 21.32
C GLN A 217 -20.94 -4.88 20.16
N LEU A 218 -21.07 -3.54 20.04
CA LEU A 218 -20.36 -2.77 19.04
C LEU A 218 -18.85 -2.75 19.33
N TYR A 219 -18.46 -2.60 20.59
CA TYR A 219 -17.06 -2.73 21.01
C TYR A 219 -16.52 -4.11 20.72
N ALA A 220 -17.27 -5.17 20.96
CA ALA A 220 -16.83 -6.54 20.66
C ALA A 220 -16.54 -6.74 19.17
N ILE A 221 -17.33 -6.15 18.28
CA ILE A 221 -17.07 -6.18 16.83
C ILE A 221 -15.76 -5.44 16.50
N ILE A 222 -15.58 -4.23 17.02
CA ILE A 222 -14.37 -3.43 16.76
C ILE A 222 -13.13 -4.17 17.29
N ILE A 223 -13.18 -4.66 18.52
CA ILE A 223 -12.07 -5.40 19.14
C ILE A 223 -11.77 -6.67 18.34
N GLY A 224 -12.80 -7.40 17.91
CA GLY A 224 -12.62 -8.59 17.07
C GLY A 224 -11.88 -8.29 15.76
N LEU A 225 -12.26 -7.21 15.07
CA LEU A 225 -11.58 -6.76 13.85
C LEU A 225 -10.12 -6.36 14.12
N VAL A 226 -9.90 -5.58 15.18
CA VAL A 226 -8.56 -5.15 15.60
C VAL A 226 -7.68 -6.36 15.94
N VAL A 227 -8.20 -7.36 16.67
CA VAL A 227 -7.45 -8.59 16.99
C VAL A 227 -7.06 -9.34 15.73
N VAL A 228 -7.97 -9.50 14.76
CA VAL A 228 -7.66 -10.17 13.48
C VAL A 228 -6.50 -9.46 12.77
N VAL A 229 -6.57 -8.14 12.62
CA VAL A 229 -5.52 -7.36 11.96
C VAL A 229 -4.21 -7.41 12.74
N LEU A 230 -4.25 -7.28 14.06
CA LEU A 230 -3.06 -7.41 14.92
C LEU A 230 -2.38 -8.76 14.79
N VAL A 231 -3.14 -9.86 14.75
CA VAL A 231 -2.58 -11.20 14.56
C VAL A 231 -1.85 -11.28 13.21
N VAL A 232 -2.43 -10.76 12.14
CA VAL A 232 -1.78 -10.74 10.81
C VAL A 232 -0.49 -9.92 10.85
N VAL A 233 -0.52 -8.70 11.43
CA VAL A 233 0.67 -7.83 11.53
C VAL A 233 1.75 -8.46 12.41
N ILE A 234 1.39 -9.09 13.53
CA ILE A 234 2.36 -9.78 14.41
C ILE A 234 3.00 -10.97 13.70
N ILE A 235 2.22 -11.79 13.00
CA ILE A 235 2.76 -12.92 12.22
C ILE A 235 3.70 -12.38 11.14
N TRP A 236 3.33 -11.31 10.46
CA TRP A 236 4.19 -10.67 9.46
C TRP A 236 5.53 -10.25 10.05
N GLU A 237 5.52 -9.52 11.19
CA GLU A 237 6.75 -9.07 11.86
C GLU A 237 7.63 -10.22 12.38
N LEU A 238 7.04 -11.37 12.69
CA LEU A 238 7.77 -12.56 13.14
C LEU A 238 8.40 -13.35 11.99
N VAL A 239 7.74 -13.39 10.83
CA VAL A 239 8.17 -14.17 9.66
C VAL A 239 9.11 -13.36 8.75
N GLY A 240 8.83 -12.08 8.58
CA GLY A 240 9.62 -11.16 7.76
C GLY A 240 9.54 -9.74 8.33
N PRO A 241 10.42 -9.38 9.26
CA PRO A 241 10.39 -8.07 9.89
C PRO A 241 10.56 -6.95 8.86
N HIS A 242 9.91 -5.83 9.13
CA HIS A 242 10.10 -4.63 8.33
C HIS A 242 11.42 -3.98 8.70
N GLU A 243 12.29 -3.84 7.72
CA GLU A 243 13.61 -3.24 7.84
C GLU A 243 13.79 -2.11 6.83
N LYS A 244 14.80 -1.30 7.09
CA LYS A 244 15.23 -0.27 6.14
C LYS A 244 15.98 -0.94 5.01
N GLU A 245 15.53 -0.78 3.78
CA GLU A 245 16.20 -1.25 2.57
C GLU A 245 16.58 -0.07 1.66
N ILE A 246 17.69 -0.23 0.95
CA ILE A 246 18.18 0.76 -0.02
C ILE A 246 17.84 0.24 -1.42
N LYS A 247 16.87 0.88 -2.08
CA LYS A 247 16.56 0.60 -3.49
C LYS A 247 17.32 1.53 -4.41
N ILE A 248 18.06 0.95 -5.35
CA ILE A 248 18.79 1.69 -6.38
C ILE A 248 17.88 1.80 -7.61
N LEU A 249 17.59 3.04 -8.03
CA LEU A 249 16.72 3.31 -9.18
C LEU A 249 17.57 3.32 -10.46
N THR A 250 17.76 2.13 -11.05
CA THR A 250 18.59 1.96 -12.27
C THR A 250 17.97 2.64 -13.50
N LYS A 251 16.64 2.83 -13.53
CA LYS A 251 15.93 3.46 -14.65
C LYS A 251 16.08 5.00 -14.69
N GLU A 252 16.42 5.62 -13.57
CA GLU A 252 16.54 7.08 -13.44
C GLU A 252 18.01 7.55 -13.46
N MET A 253 18.92 6.69 -13.93
CA MET A 253 20.33 7.03 -14.06
C MET A 253 20.51 8.12 -15.11
N TYR A 254 21.24 9.17 -14.76
CA TYR A 254 21.58 10.26 -15.67
C TYR A 254 23.08 10.59 -15.62
N THR A 255 23.60 11.07 -16.75
CA THR A 255 25.00 11.43 -16.87
C THR A 255 25.14 12.95 -16.75
N THR A 256 25.97 13.38 -15.81
CA THR A 256 26.32 14.79 -15.64
C THR A 256 27.26 15.25 -16.75
N THR A 257 27.35 16.56 -17.00
CA THR A 257 28.22 17.20 -18.00
C THR A 257 29.70 16.79 -17.87
N ASP A 258 30.10 16.38 -16.68
CA ASP A 258 31.48 15.95 -16.37
C ASP A 258 31.74 14.43 -16.66
N GLY A 259 30.74 13.75 -17.27
CA GLY A 259 30.84 12.32 -17.55
C GLY A 259 30.63 11.40 -16.33
N THR A 260 30.13 11.95 -15.22
CA THR A 260 29.83 11.19 -14.02
C THR A 260 28.39 10.64 -14.16
N GLU A 261 28.21 9.35 -13.94
CA GLU A 261 26.90 8.72 -13.87
C GLU A 261 26.35 8.86 -12.44
N VAL A 262 25.22 9.55 -12.32
CA VAL A 262 24.50 9.69 -11.05
C VAL A 262 23.42 8.63 -11.01
N GLN A 263 23.45 7.81 -9.97
CA GLN A 263 22.48 6.74 -9.74
C GLN A 263 21.67 7.07 -8.48
N PRO A 264 20.40 7.46 -8.63
CA PRO A 264 19.55 7.79 -7.49
C PRO A 264 19.25 6.53 -6.68
N LEU A 265 19.30 6.67 -5.36
CA LEU A 265 18.90 5.65 -4.40
C LEU A 265 17.81 6.17 -3.47
N VAL A 266 16.91 5.30 -3.06
CA VAL A 266 15.83 5.62 -2.12
C VAL A 266 15.91 4.67 -0.94
N ASN A 267 15.79 5.23 0.26
CA ASN A 267 15.61 4.45 1.48
C ASN A 267 14.13 4.12 1.63
N VAL A 268 13.77 2.85 1.56
CA VAL A 268 12.40 2.35 1.71
C VAL A 268 12.27 1.46 2.93
N CYS A 269 11.04 1.27 3.38
CA CYS A 269 10.71 0.20 4.32
C CYS A 269 10.22 -0.99 3.50
N ASP A 270 10.91 -2.11 3.57
CA ASP A 270 10.50 -3.33 2.91
C ASP A 270 10.59 -4.55 3.84
N SER A 271 10.01 -5.64 3.42
CA SER A 271 10.01 -6.93 4.12
C SER A 271 10.03 -8.04 3.09
N SER A 272 10.74 -9.13 3.36
CA SER A 272 10.85 -10.28 2.45
C SER A 272 9.51 -10.87 2.00
N TYR A 273 8.44 -10.62 2.74
CA TYR A 273 7.09 -11.13 2.46
C TYR A 273 6.06 -9.99 2.29
N SER A 274 6.51 -8.78 1.96
CA SER A 274 5.66 -7.58 1.84
C SER A 274 4.49 -7.77 0.87
N GLU A 275 4.68 -8.49 -0.23
CA GLU A 275 3.61 -8.76 -1.19
C GLU A 275 2.50 -9.64 -0.58
N ILE A 276 2.84 -10.77 0.04
CA ILE A 276 1.86 -11.73 0.56
C ILE A 276 1.05 -11.12 1.70
N PHE A 277 1.73 -10.56 2.70
CA PHE A 277 1.06 -9.98 3.85
C PHE A 277 0.39 -8.66 3.54
N GLY A 278 0.97 -7.85 2.65
CA GLY A 278 0.36 -6.62 2.14
C GLY A 278 -0.97 -6.90 1.45
N TRP A 279 -1.02 -7.85 0.50
CA TRP A 279 -2.27 -8.26 -0.14
C TRP A 279 -3.27 -8.85 0.86
N THR A 280 -2.81 -9.61 1.85
CA THR A 280 -3.67 -10.15 2.91
C THR A 280 -4.37 -9.04 3.69
N LEU A 281 -3.64 -7.98 4.09
CA LEU A 281 -4.21 -6.82 4.77
C LEU A 281 -5.19 -6.06 3.86
N TYR A 282 -4.83 -5.81 2.58
CA TYR A 282 -5.72 -5.15 1.62
C TYR A 282 -7.02 -5.92 1.39
N ILE A 283 -6.97 -7.26 1.37
CA ILE A 283 -8.16 -8.10 1.25
C ILE A 283 -9.04 -7.98 2.49
N ILE A 284 -8.47 -8.02 3.69
CA ILE A 284 -9.22 -7.89 4.95
C ILE A 284 -9.87 -6.51 5.05
N GLU A 285 -9.11 -5.44 4.82
CA GLU A 285 -9.59 -4.06 4.88
C GLU A 285 -10.59 -3.76 3.75
N GLY A 286 -10.34 -4.26 2.54
CA GLY A 286 -11.23 -4.16 1.39
C GLY A 286 -12.55 -4.90 1.60
N ALA A 287 -12.53 -6.08 2.23
CA ALA A 287 -13.73 -6.82 2.61
C ALA A 287 -14.55 -6.05 3.66
N LEU A 288 -13.88 -5.45 4.66
CA LEU A 288 -14.53 -4.59 5.66
C LEU A 288 -15.22 -3.38 5.01
N LEU A 289 -14.53 -2.69 4.08
CA LEU A 289 -15.10 -1.57 3.33
C LEU A 289 -16.26 -1.99 2.45
N THR A 290 -16.12 -3.06 1.68
CA THR A 290 -17.15 -3.55 0.75
C THR A 290 -18.41 -3.97 1.50
N PHE A 291 -18.25 -4.72 2.60
CA PHE A 291 -19.36 -5.14 3.42
C PHE A 291 -20.01 -3.96 4.16
N GLY A 292 -19.20 -2.99 4.63
CA GLY A 292 -19.70 -1.75 5.21
C GLY A 292 -20.50 -0.91 4.20
N ALA A 293 -20.02 -0.78 2.96
CA ALA A 293 -20.72 -0.09 1.89
C ALA A 293 -22.04 -0.78 1.50
N PHE A 294 -22.04 -2.12 1.46
CA PHE A 294 -23.27 -2.90 1.26
C PHE A 294 -24.30 -2.63 2.35
N LEU A 295 -23.90 -2.67 3.62
CA LEU A 295 -24.82 -2.37 4.74
C LEU A 295 -25.32 -0.92 4.69
N ALA A 296 -24.47 0.03 4.32
CA ALA A 296 -24.86 1.44 4.16
C ALA A 296 -25.87 1.60 3.03
N TRP A 297 -25.70 0.89 1.93
CA TRP A 297 -26.66 0.86 0.82
C TRP A 297 -28.02 0.29 1.26
N GLU A 298 -28.03 -0.82 1.95
CA GLU A 298 -29.26 -1.46 2.43
C GLU A 298 -30.03 -0.57 3.43
N THR A 299 -29.29 0.17 4.27
CA THR A 299 -29.89 1.06 5.29
C THR A 299 -30.21 2.47 4.79
N ARG A 300 -29.96 2.81 3.51
CA ARG A 300 -30.14 4.18 2.96
C ARG A 300 -31.56 4.71 3.03
N ASN A 301 -32.57 3.82 2.88
CA ASN A 301 -33.98 4.18 2.82
C ASN A 301 -34.64 4.34 4.20
N VAL A 302 -33.89 4.21 5.26
CA VAL A 302 -34.37 4.28 6.62
C VAL A 302 -34.63 5.74 7.02
N ARG A 303 -35.89 6.15 7.03
CA ARG A 303 -36.35 7.53 7.33
C ARG A 303 -36.65 7.78 8.80
N ILE A 304 -35.90 7.25 9.74
CA ILE A 304 -36.12 7.57 11.15
C ILE A 304 -35.24 8.77 11.53
N LYS A 305 -35.91 9.90 11.94
CA LYS A 305 -35.21 11.14 12.38
C LYS A 305 -34.17 10.91 13.47
N ALA A 306 -34.38 9.90 14.33
CA ALA A 306 -33.42 9.50 15.38
C ALA A 306 -32.15 8.82 14.88
N LEU A 307 -32.16 8.25 13.66
CA LEU A 307 -31.02 7.53 13.04
C LEU A 307 -30.48 8.24 11.80
N ASN A 308 -30.63 9.56 11.71
CA ASN A 308 -30.13 10.36 10.57
C ASN A 308 -28.59 10.28 10.35
N ASP A 309 -27.89 9.60 11.28
CA ASP A 309 -26.46 9.26 11.15
C ASP A 309 -26.20 8.23 10.03
N SER A 310 -27.16 7.37 9.67
CA SER A 310 -26.94 6.28 8.67
C SER A 310 -26.60 6.82 7.30
N TYR A 311 -27.27 7.85 6.82
CA TYR A 311 -26.95 8.49 5.54
C TYR A 311 -25.55 9.08 5.54
N ARG A 312 -25.15 9.75 6.64
CA ARG A 312 -23.82 10.35 6.78
C ARG A 312 -22.71 9.31 6.86
N ILE A 313 -22.97 8.21 7.59
CA ILE A 313 -22.04 7.07 7.65
C ILE A 313 -21.87 6.45 6.26
N GLY A 314 -22.97 6.30 5.51
CA GLY A 314 -22.93 5.84 4.12
C GLY A 314 -22.05 6.75 3.25
N LEU A 315 -22.23 8.06 3.36
CA LEU A 315 -21.42 9.05 2.63
C LEU A 315 -19.91 8.92 2.98
N CYS A 316 -19.57 8.74 4.27
CA CYS A 316 -18.19 8.50 4.69
C CYS A 316 -17.62 7.22 4.09
N LEU A 317 -18.36 6.12 4.14
CA LEU A 317 -17.92 4.85 3.59
C LEU A 317 -17.67 4.94 2.08
N TYR A 318 -18.57 5.55 1.30
CA TYR A 318 -18.38 5.74 -0.13
C TYR A 318 -17.16 6.63 -0.45
N ASN A 319 -16.99 7.73 0.29
CA ASN A 319 -15.81 8.59 0.14
C ASN A 319 -14.50 7.80 0.33
N VAL A 320 -14.45 6.96 1.36
CA VAL A 320 -13.23 6.18 1.63
C VAL A 320 -13.03 5.05 0.63
N VAL A 321 -14.08 4.36 0.20
CA VAL A 321 -13.99 3.35 -0.86
C VAL A 321 -13.37 3.95 -2.13
N ILE A 322 -13.85 5.14 -2.54
CA ILE A 322 -13.32 5.82 -3.73
C ILE A 322 -11.86 6.22 -3.53
N LEU A 323 -11.52 6.88 -2.42
CA LEU A 323 -10.15 7.33 -2.16
C LEU A 323 -9.17 6.17 -1.96
N SER A 324 -9.60 5.07 -1.33
CA SER A 324 -8.79 3.86 -1.19
C SER A 324 -8.55 3.18 -2.54
N ALA A 325 -9.58 3.10 -3.39
CA ALA A 325 -9.44 2.54 -4.74
C ALA A 325 -8.48 3.38 -5.59
N VAL A 326 -8.64 4.72 -5.59
CA VAL A 326 -7.76 5.64 -6.32
C VAL A 326 -6.33 5.56 -5.78
N GLY A 327 -6.16 5.64 -4.45
CA GLY A 327 -4.84 5.59 -3.82
C GLY A 327 -4.11 4.28 -4.09
N LEU A 328 -4.79 3.14 -3.96
CA LEU A 328 -4.21 1.83 -4.25
C LEU A 328 -3.86 1.67 -5.73
N THR A 329 -4.77 2.02 -6.64
CA THR A 329 -4.53 1.91 -8.09
C THR A 329 -3.35 2.78 -8.51
N LEU A 330 -3.27 4.02 -8.04
CA LEU A 330 -2.16 4.90 -8.38
C LEU A 330 -0.84 4.44 -7.74
N SER A 331 -0.86 3.90 -6.52
CA SER A 331 0.35 3.37 -5.88
C SER A 331 0.90 2.12 -6.58
N LEU A 332 0.05 1.35 -7.29
CA LEU A 332 0.49 0.20 -8.07
C LEU A 332 0.96 0.56 -9.49
N LEU A 333 0.46 1.68 -10.05
CA LEU A 333 0.81 2.11 -11.41
C LEU A 333 2.05 3.02 -11.45
N LEU A 334 2.32 3.75 -10.39
CA LEU A 334 3.43 4.71 -10.31
C LEU A 334 4.69 4.02 -9.80
N GLU A 335 5.82 4.33 -10.42
CA GLU A 335 7.14 3.86 -10.00
C GLU A 335 7.86 4.92 -9.13
N GLU A 336 7.44 6.19 -9.20
CA GLU A 336 8.07 7.30 -8.47
C GLU A 336 7.64 7.33 -6.99
N GLU A 337 8.54 7.04 -6.09
CA GLU A 337 8.30 7.00 -4.63
C GLU A 337 7.80 8.34 -4.05
N VAL A 338 8.22 9.47 -4.63
CA VAL A 338 7.77 10.81 -4.20
C VAL A 338 6.30 11.02 -4.52
N LEU A 339 5.84 10.61 -5.71
CA LEU A 339 4.43 10.70 -6.10
C LEU A 339 3.57 9.73 -5.29
N ILE A 340 4.04 8.50 -5.08
CA ILE A 340 3.35 7.51 -4.24
C ILE A 340 3.16 8.06 -2.82
N TYR A 341 4.22 8.64 -2.23
CA TYR A 341 4.12 9.30 -0.93
C TYR A 341 3.06 10.40 -0.91
N GLY A 342 3.09 11.32 -1.88
CA GLY A 342 2.16 12.44 -1.97
C GLY A 342 0.70 12.00 -2.10
N ILE A 343 0.44 11.07 -3.02
CA ILE A 343 -0.91 10.58 -3.32
C ILE A 343 -1.48 9.79 -2.14
N THR A 344 -0.72 8.83 -1.62
CA THR A 344 -1.21 7.97 -0.53
C THR A 344 -1.43 8.77 0.77
N SER A 345 -0.53 9.72 1.08
CA SER A 345 -0.70 10.61 2.23
C SER A 345 -1.86 11.57 2.03
N GLY A 346 -2.02 12.13 0.84
CA GLY A 346 -3.12 13.01 0.47
C GLY A 346 -4.48 12.31 0.56
N CYS A 347 -4.62 11.12 -0.03
CA CYS A 347 -5.84 10.32 0.07
C CYS A 347 -6.20 9.99 1.54
N LEU A 348 -5.20 9.64 2.34
CA LEU A 348 -5.40 9.33 3.75
C LEU A 348 -5.88 10.57 4.55
N ILE A 349 -5.23 11.72 4.35
CA ILE A 349 -5.61 12.99 5.01
C ILE A 349 -7.02 13.41 4.59
N ILE A 350 -7.31 13.43 3.29
CA ILE A 350 -8.62 13.85 2.76
C ILE A 350 -9.72 12.90 3.27
N GLY A 351 -9.52 11.58 3.15
CA GLY A 351 -10.50 10.58 3.57
C GLY A 351 -10.83 10.68 5.05
N THR A 352 -9.80 10.84 5.89
CA THR A 352 -9.96 10.97 7.34
C THR A 352 -10.63 12.29 7.72
N THR A 353 -10.23 13.42 7.10
CA THR A 353 -10.80 14.74 7.37
C THR A 353 -12.26 14.82 6.96
N VAL A 354 -12.60 14.35 5.74
CA VAL A 354 -13.99 14.30 5.27
C VAL A 354 -14.86 13.44 6.19
N THR A 355 -14.34 12.28 6.61
CA THR A 355 -15.05 11.40 7.54
C THR A 355 -15.38 12.10 8.87
N GLN A 356 -14.42 12.82 9.46
CA GLN A 356 -14.65 13.59 10.69
C GLN A 356 -15.67 14.71 10.48
N MET A 357 -15.51 15.51 9.42
CA MET A 357 -16.40 16.64 9.13
C MET A 357 -17.84 16.18 8.92
N VAL A 358 -18.06 15.17 8.09
CA VAL A 358 -19.41 14.65 7.80
C VAL A 358 -20.13 14.14 9.05
N ILE A 359 -19.39 13.53 9.98
CA ILE A 359 -19.98 12.96 11.20
C ILE A 359 -20.18 14.01 12.29
N PHE A 360 -19.22 14.92 12.51
CA PHE A 360 -19.23 15.79 13.69
C PHE A 360 -19.78 17.20 13.42
N LEU A 361 -19.60 17.76 12.22
CA LEU A 361 -20.07 19.11 11.92
C LEU A 361 -21.58 19.29 12.14
N PRO A 362 -22.45 18.34 11.68
CA PRO A 362 -23.88 18.46 11.94
C PRO A 362 -24.26 18.32 13.42
N LYS A 363 -23.42 17.64 14.22
CA LYS A 363 -23.64 17.54 15.68
C LYS A 363 -23.36 18.87 16.38
N ILE A 364 -22.29 19.54 15.95
CA ILE A 364 -21.96 20.87 16.46
C ILE A 364 -23.09 21.85 16.10
N GLN A 365 -23.54 21.85 14.84
CA GLN A 365 -24.65 22.72 14.40
C GLN A 365 -25.92 22.46 15.21
N ALA A 366 -26.29 21.20 15.43
CA ALA A 366 -27.48 20.83 16.19
C ALA A 366 -27.39 21.25 17.68
N VAL A 367 -26.21 21.18 18.28
CA VAL A 367 -26.00 21.66 19.66
C VAL A 367 -26.02 23.19 19.71
N TRP A 368 -25.38 23.87 18.74
CA TRP A 368 -25.33 25.34 18.68
C TRP A 368 -26.72 25.96 18.54
N HIS A 369 -27.56 25.51 17.59
CA HIS A 369 -28.93 25.99 17.41
C HIS A 369 -29.79 25.73 18.62
N ARG A 370 -29.55 24.69 19.40
CA ARG A 370 -30.31 24.43 20.64
C ARG A 370 -29.90 25.37 21.78
N VAL A 371 -28.61 25.72 21.87
CA VAL A 371 -28.12 26.69 22.84
C VAL A 371 -28.68 28.07 22.52
N GLU A 372 -28.63 28.49 21.25
CA GLU A 372 -29.16 29.78 20.78
C GLU A 372 -30.68 29.91 21.01
N GLY A 373 -31.42 28.82 20.75
CA GLY A 373 -32.86 28.77 21.07
C GLY A 373 -33.18 28.75 22.56
N GLN A 374 -32.28 28.30 23.44
CA GLN A 374 -32.44 28.39 24.90
C GLN A 374 -32.12 29.80 25.42
N ASP A 375 -31.15 30.49 24.86
CA ASP A 375 -30.79 31.86 25.26
C ASP A 375 -31.91 32.83 24.89
N MET A 376 -32.60 32.67 23.72
CA MET A 376 -33.78 33.46 23.38
C MET A 376 -34.96 33.15 24.29
N SER A 377 -35.14 31.88 24.72
CA SER A 377 -36.26 31.53 25.62
C SER A 377 -36.04 31.95 27.08
N THR A 378 -34.81 32.27 27.48
CA THR A 378 -34.51 32.75 28.85
C THR A 378 -34.81 34.25 28.97
N SER A 379 -34.72 35.00 27.85
CA SER A 379 -35.13 36.41 27.83
C SER A 379 -36.62 36.63 27.92
N ASP A 380 -37.42 35.64 27.48
CA ASP A 380 -38.89 35.71 27.55
C ASP A 380 -39.50 35.16 28.86
N ARG A 381 -38.69 34.60 29.79
CA ARG A 381 -39.15 33.98 31.04
C ARG A 381 -39.28 34.91 32.23
N ILE A 382 -39.19 36.23 32.05
CA ILE A 382 -39.57 37.19 33.12
C ILE A 382 -41.07 37.49 33.11
N GLY A 383 -41.85 36.94 32.17
CA GLY A 383 -43.28 37.31 31.96
C GLY A 383 -44.34 36.23 32.07
N THR A 384 -44.08 34.93 32.34
CA THR A 384 -45.20 33.97 32.41
C THR A 384 -44.88 32.71 33.21
N ARG A 385 -45.02 32.78 34.50
CA ARG A 385 -45.24 31.59 35.36
C ARG A 385 -46.72 31.28 35.35
N ALA A 386 -47.21 30.56 34.34
CA ALA A 386 -48.47 29.77 34.38
C ALA A 386 -48.66 29.13 32.99
N PHE A 387 -48.09 28.01 32.67
CA PHE A 387 -48.53 27.05 31.65
C PHE A 387 -47.40 26.06 31.30
N THR A 388 -47.04 25.23 32.23
CA THR A 388 -46.08 24.16 31.87
C THR A 388 -46.34 22.93 32.76
N THR A 389 -47.45 22.26 32.58
CA THR A 389 -47.62 20.87 33.06
C THR A 389 -48.36 20.01 32.02
N CYS A 390 -48.69 20.52 30.83
CA CYS A 390 -49.45 19.76 29.80
C CYS A 390 -48.64 19.42 28.52
N ALA A 391 -47.42 19.96 28.31
CA ALA A 391 -46.73 19.80 27.04
C ALA A 391 -45.81 18.58 26.96
N THR A 392 -45.38 17.99 28.08
CA THR A 392 -44.46 16.84 28.09
C THR A 392 -45.13 15.49 27.83
N THR A 393 -46.43 15.36 28.07
CA THR A 393 -47.22 14.14 27.76
C THR A 393 -47.74 14.12 26.33
N SER A 394 -47.94 15.28 25.69
CA SER A 394 -48.45 15.38 24.32
C SER A 394 -47.40 15.02 23.26
N PHE A 395 -46.12 15.32 23.47
CA PHE A 395 -45.08 14.98 22.49
C PHE A 395 -44.75 13.48 22.45
N ALA A 396 -44.77 12.80 23.60
CA ALA A 396 -44.55 11.34 23.65
C ALA A 396 -45.72 10.56 23.01
N ASN A 397 -46.97 11.05 23.17
CA ASN A 397 -48.14 10.41 22.58
C ASN A 397 -48.30 10.69 21.07
N ASN A 398 -47.82 11.84 20.57
CA ASN A 398 -47.87 12.12 19.14
C ASN A 398 -46.75 11.39 18.35
N GLU A 399 -45.58 11.12 18.94
CA GLU A 399 -44.58 10.26 18.31
C GLU A 399 -45.04 8.78 18.27
N LEU A 400 -45.67 8.29 19.33
CA LEU A 400 -46.26 6.95 19.36
C LEU A 400 -47.44 6.80 18.36
N LYS A 401 -48.28 7.82 18.18
CA LYS A 401 -49.33 7.82 17.17
C LYS A 401 -48.79 7.89 15.74
N SER A 402 -47.76 8.67 15.48
CA SER A 402 -47.14 8.72 14.14
C SER A 402 -46.40 7.43 13.75
N ILE A 403 -45.95 6.68 14.73
CA ILE A 403 -45.36 5.34 14.54
C ILE A 403 -46.50 4.32 14.23
N ASP A 404 -47.64 4.40 14.92
CA ASP A 404 -48.78 3.53 14.67
C ASP A 404 -49.46 3.82 13.33
N GLU A 405 -49.60 5.10 12.91
CA GLU A 405 -50.11 5.45 11.59
C GLU A 405 -49.22 5.06 10.43
N ASN A 406 -47.91 5.11 10.60
CA ASN A 406 -46.98 4.65 9.57
C ASN A 406 -46.87 3.12 9.47
N ILE A 407 -47.16 2.39 10.57
CA ILE A 407 -47.28 0.92 10.56
C ILE A 407 -48.55 0.46 9.83
N LYS A 408 -49.63 1.25 9.88
CA LYS A 408 -50.91 0.94 9.20
C LYS A 408 -50.92 1.25 7.69
N LYS A 409 -49.94 1.93 7.16
CA LYS A 409 -49.83 2.29 5.72
C LYS A 409 -49.08 1.29 4.85
N PHE A 410 -48.61 0.17 5.39
CA PHE A 410 -48.06 -0.91 4.58
C PHE A 410 -49.18 -1.91 4.23
N PRO A 411 -49.50 -2.17 2.95
CA PRO A 411 -50.52 -3.13 2.57
C PRO A 411 -50.04 -4.54 2.97
N GLU A 412 -50.88 -5.17 3.79
CA GLU A 412 -50.84 -6.57 4.15
C GLU A 412 -51.05 -7.39 2.87
N GLN A 413 -50.00 -8.02 2.35
CA GLN A 413 -50.16 -9.07 1.34
C GLN A 413 -50.73 -10.29 2.02
N ASN A 414 -52.02 -10.48 1.84
CA ASN A 414 -52.81 -11.59 2.27
C ASN A 414 -52.43 -12.87 1.49
N PRO A 415 -52.01 -13.97 2.11
CA PRO A 415 -52.06 -15.26 1.46
C PRO A 415 -53.49 -15.81 1.62
N SER A 416 -54.18 -15.93 0.48
CA SER A 416 -55.48 -16.58 0.32
C SER A 416 -55.50 -17.98 0.93
N HIS A 417 -56.33 -18.12 1.98
CA HIS A 417 -56.80 -19.43 2.44
C HIS A 417 -57.92 -19.90 1.52
N GLU A 418 -57.60 -20.90 0.72
CA GLU A 418 -58.62 -21.73 0.07
C GLU A 418 -59.01 -22.86 1.01
N ALA A 419 -60.24 -22.86 1.38
CA ALA A 419 -60.92 -23.89 2.20
C ALA A 419 -61.15 -25.12 1.34
N ILE A 420 -60.65 -26.29 1.76
CA ILE A 420 -61.11 -27.57 1.26
C ILE A 420 -61.79 -28.38 2.37
N HIS A 421 -62.99 -28.70 2.02
CA HIS A 421 -64.00 -29.45 2.68
C HIS A 421 -63.59 -30.83 3.23
N LYS A 422 -64.12 -31.18 4.39
CA LYS A 422 -64.14 -32.53 4.98
C LYS A 422 -64.61 -33.58 3.99
N ARG A 423 -63.91 -34.71 3.92
CA ARG A 423 -64.53 -36.04 3.80
C ARG A 423 -63.74 -37.10 4.57
N THR A 424 -64.40 -37.72 5.46
CA THR A 424 -64.14 -38.95 6.21
C THR A 424 -63.99 -40.15 5.27
N GLY A 425 -63.11 -41.06 5.60
CA GLY A 425 -63.06 -42.40 4.99
C GLY A 425 -61.81 -43.20 5.40
N SER A 426 -61.98 -43.98 6.44
CA SER A 426 -61.43 -45.32 6.76
C SER A 426 -60.08 -45.78 6.22
N MET A 427 -59.26 -46.30 7.16
CA MET A 427 -58.15 -47.25 6.99
C MET A 427 -58.54 -48.51 6.19
N PRO A 428 -57.59 -49.27 5.58
CA PRO A 428 -56.87 -50.25 6.40
C PRO A 428 -55.34 -50.37 6.07
N ALA A 429 -54.69 -51.16 6.95
CA ALA A 429 -53.29 -51.56 6.99
C ALA A 429 -52.94 -52.56 5.87
N GLU A 430 -51.64 -52.68 5.58
CA GLU A 430 -50.79 -53.85 5.34
C GLU A 430 -49.50 -53.40 4.73
N SER A 431 -48.40 -53.62 5.37
CA SER A 431 -47.37 -54.67 5.46
C SER A 431 -46.34 -54.70 4.31
N SER A 432 -45.09 -54.61 4.71
CA SER A 432 -43.91 -55.29 4.25
C SER A 432 -43.48 -55.16 2.76
N THR A 433 -42.37 -54.62 2.49
CA THR A 433 -41.02 -55.23 2.40
C THR A 433 -39.96 -54.13 2.38
#